data_e0f1761ea10f6eae2006a3a5fff7f70a
#
_entry.id   e0f1761ea10f6eae2006a3a5fff7f70a
#
_cell.length_a   1.000
_cell.length_b   1.000
_cell.length_c   1.000
_cell.angle_alpha   90.00
_cell.angle_beta   90.00
_cell.angle_gamma   90.00
#
_symmetry.space_group_name_H-M   'P 1'
#
loop_
_entity.id
_entity.type
_entity.pdbx_description
1 polymer ?
#
loop_
_entity_poly.entity_id
_entity_poly.type
_entity_poly.pdbx_seq_one_letter_code
_entity_poly.pdbx_strand_id
1 'polypeptide(L)'
;MKGAIFDLDGVLVDTAKYHYQAWKRLANSVGVEFSLDDNEHLKGVSRAQSLEIILKKGNIEKSAEEKQSLMDVKNEWYLELAAEMNPDEALPGAIPFLESCKSKGIKIALGSSSKNAPMILDRLGITHLFDAIVDGNVVSKSKPDPTVFLTAAEKLGLSPSECIVFEDAISGVQAAKIGGFYCVGIGTKEVLPLADEIATTLGEYSVR
;
A
#
# COMPACT_ATOMS: atom_id res chain seq x y z
N MET A 1 -11.71 -17.41 -8.35
CA MET A 1 -10.47 -16.63 -8.22
C MET A 1 -9.27 -17.52 -8.46
N LYS A 2 -8.32 -17.10 -9.35
CA LYS A 2 -7.05 -17.82 -9.58
C LYS A 2 -5.85 -17.05 -9.01
N GLY A 3 -5.98 -15.73 -8.86
CA GLY A 3 -4.99 -14.84 -8.27
C GLY A 3 -5.56 -13.90 -7.23
N ALA A 4 -4.78 -13.62 -6.19
CA ALA A 4 -5.07 -12.62 -5.17
C ALA A 4 -3.93 -11.59 -5.16
N ILE A 5 -4.26 -10.32 -5.30
CA ILE A 5 -3.31 -9.22 -5.33
C ILE A 5 -3.60 -8.32 -4.14
N PHE A 6 -2.62 -8.14 -3.28
CA PHE A 6 -2.77 -7.38 -2.03
C PHE A 6 -2.04 -6.05 -2.12
N ASP A 7 -2.68 -4.98 -1.66
CA ASP A 7 -1.90 -3.86 -1.16
C ASP A 7 -1.18 -4.25 0.14
N LEU A 8 -0.28 -3.39 0.58
CA LEU A 8 0.51 -3.63 1.78
C LEU A 8 -0.09 -2.92 3.00
N ASP A 9 -0.10 -1.59 2.92
CA ASP A 9 -0.43 -0.70 4.03
C ASP A 9 -1.94 -0.67 4.25
N GLY A 10 -2.41 -0.98 5.46
CA GLY A 10 -3.86 -1.06 5.75
C GLY A 10 -4.54 -2.36 5.31
N VAL A 11 -3.84 -3.25 4.60
CA VAL A 11 -4.33 -4.57 4.18
C VAL A 11 -3.59 -5.70 4.88
N LEU A 12 -2.27 -5.71 4.81
CA LEU A 12 -1.42 -6.74 5.41
C LEU A 12 -0.78 -6.29 6.73
N VAL A 13 -0.54 -5.00 6.86
CA VAL A 13 0.13 -4.38 8.01
C VAL A 13 -0.33 -2.93 8.17
N ASP A 14 -0.33 -2.41 9.39
CA ASP A 14 -0.55 -0.98 9.63
C ASP A 14 0.78 -0.25 9.81
N THR A 15 1.31 0.29 8.71
CA THR A 15 2.48 1.17 8.74
C THR A 15 2.11 2.65 8.80
N ALA A 16 0.82 2.99 8.82
CA ALA A 16 0.34 4.38 8.83
C ALA A 16 0.93 5.17 10.01
N LYS A 17 1.09 4.52 11.17
CA LYS A 17 1.72 5.11 12.37
C LYS A 17 3.16 5.56 12.13
N TYR A 18 3.96 4.77 11.40
CA TYR A 18 5.35 5.08 11.05
C TYR A 18 5.42 6.16 9.97
N HIS A 19 4.56 6.05 8.95
CA HIS A 19 4.44 7.06 7.92
C HIS A 19 4.04 8.40 8.49
N TYR A 20 3.03 8.45 9.37
CA TYR A 20 2.58 9.67 10.03
C TYR A 20 3.71 10.34 10.83
N GLN A 21 4.42 9.58 11.67
CA GLN A 21 5.52 10.14 12.48
C GLN A 21 6.63 10.73 11.60
N ALA A 22 7.05 10.00 10.57
CA ALA A 22 8.09 10.46 9.66
C ALA A 22 7.66 11.67 8.82
N TRP A 23 6.42 11.69 8.29
CA TRP A 23 5.88 12.83 7.55
C TRP A 23 5.64 14.04 8.45
N LYS A 24 5.13 13.86 9.66
CA LYS A 24 4.95 14.93 10.64
C LYS A 24 6.28 15.59 11.00
N ARG A 25 7.32 14.78 11.22
CA ARG A 25 8.67 15.27 11.49
C ARG A 25 9.19 16.10 10.32
N LEU A 26 9.01 15.62 9.07
CA LEU A 26 9.41 16.36 7.88
C LEU A 26 8.61 17.64 7.70
N ALA A 27 7.28 17.58 7.78
CA ALA A 27 6.41 18.75 7.63
C ALA A 27 6.80 19.84 8.64
N ASN A 28 7.00 19.50 9.91
CA ASN A 28 7.46 20.42 10.94
C ASN A 28 8.83 21.05 10.59
N SER A 29 9.75 20.29 10.01
CA SER A 29 11.08 20.80 9.62
C SER A 29 11.04 21.85 8.51
N VAL A 30 9.95 21.86 7.74
CA VAL A 30 9.71 22.88 6.69
C VAL A 30 8.62 23.87 7.08
N GLY A 31 8.20 23.91 8.35
CA GLY A 31 7.24 24.87 8.89
C GLY A 31 5.78 24.58 8.53
N VAL A 32 5.43 23.35 8.16
CA VAL A 32 4.06 22.94 7.85
C VAL A 32 3.46 22.14 9.01
N GLU A 33 2.29 22.58 9.50
CA GLU A 33 1.51 21.79 10.46
C GLU A 33 0.87 20.59 9.75
N PHE A 34 1.05 19.39 10.32
CA PHE A 34 0.62 18.12 9.73
C PHE A 34 -0.17 17.29 10.73
N SER A 35 -1.44 17.05 10.43
CA SER A 35 -2.41 16.33 11.25
C SER A 35 -2.55 14.86 10.84
N LEU A 36 -3.31 14.08 11.61
CA LEU A 36 -3.72 12.72 11.21
C LEU A 36 -4.61 12.73 9.97
N ASP A 37 -5.50 13.72 9.85
CA ASP A 37 -6.36 13.89 8.67
C ASP A 37 -5.53 14.13 7.41
N ASP A 38 -4.49 14.95 7.49
CA ASP A 38 -3.55 15.12 6.38
C ASP A 38 -2.91 13.80 5.96
N ASN A 39 -2.58 12.94 6.93
CA ASN A 39 -1.96 11.64 6.65
C ASN A 39 -2.91 10.69 5.91
N GLU A 40 -4.22 10.75 6.16
CA GLU A 40 -5.20 9.95 5.43
C GLU A 40 -5.17 10.25 3.92
N HIS A 41 -4.93 11.51 3.54
CA HIS A 41 -4.82 11.94 2.14
C HIS A 41 -3.52 11.44 1.45
N LEU A 42 -2.56 10.94 2.22
CA LEU A 42 -1.32 10.38 1.69
C LEU A 42 -1.38 8.85 1.48
N LYS A 43 -2.47 8.19 1.88
CA LYS A 43 -2.62 6.74 1.69
C LYS A 43 -2.67 6.36 0.22
N GLY A 44 -1.98 5.29 -0.13
CA GLY A 44 -1.97 4.72 -1.48
C GLY A 44 -1.21 5.51 -2.54
N VAL A 45 -0.64 6.69 -2.21
CA VAL A 45 0.15 7.49 -3.16
C VAL A 45 1.66 7.34 -2.93
N SER A 46 2.45 7.73 -3.94
CA SER A 46 3.91 7.61 -3.83
C SER A 46 4.51 8.62 -2.87
N ARG A 47 5.72 8.33 -2.41
CA ARG A 47 6.53 9.25 -1.57
C ARG A 47 6.67 10.64 -2.21
N ALA A 48 6.90 10.71 -3.53
CA ALA A 48 7.03 11.98 -4.24
C ALA A 48 5.72 12.78 -4.22
N GLN A 49 4.59 12.13 -4.48
CA GLN A 49 3.28 12.79 -4.42
C GLN A 49 2.93 13.22 -2.99
N SER A 50 3.25 12.40 -1.97
CA SER A 50 3.05 12.78 -0.57
C SER A 50 3.82 14.05 -0.20
N LEU A 51 5.08 14.17 -0.63
CA LEU A 51 5.87 15.39 -0.42
C LEU A 51 5.24 16.60 -1.12
N GLU A 52 4.80 16.45 -2.38
CA GLU A 52 4.14 17.54 -3.11
C GLU A 52 2.87 18.03 -2.40
N ILE A 53 2.06 17.13 -1.85
CA ILE A 53 0.86 17.48 -1.08
C ILE A 53 1.25 18.32 0.15
N ILE A 54 2.28 17.91 0.90
CA ILE A 54 2.75 18.63 2.09
C ILE A 54 3.30 20.01 1.72
N LEU A 55 4.16 20.10 0.71
CA LEU A 55 4.74 21.36 0.27
C LEU A 55 3.67 22.32 -0.25
N LYS A 56 2.70 21.82 -1.01
CA LYS A 56 1.56 22.60 -1.50
C LYS A 56 0.71 23.15 -0.34
N LYS A 57 0.47 22.34 0.71
CA LYS A 57 -0.25 22.79 1.91
C LYS A 57 0.48 23.98 2.58
N GLY A 58 1.81 23.97 2.61
CA GLY A 58 2.63 25.04 3.16
C GLY A 58 2.89 26.21 2.19
N ASN A 59 2.41 26.17 0.94
CA ASN A 59 2.79 27.09 -0.14
C ASN A 59 4.32 27.21 -0.31
N ILE A 60 5.02 26.08 -0.23
CA ILE A 60 6.48 25.98 -0.28
C ILE A 60 6.92 25.46 -1.64
N GLU A 61 7.79 26.18 -2.31
CA GLU A 61 8.46 25.73 -3.51
C GLU A 61 9.86 25.23 -3.19
N LYS A 62 10.24 24.10 -3.78
CA LYS A 62 11.53 23.44 -3.62
C LYS A 62 12.07 22.99 -4.96
N SER A 63 13.38 23.05 -5.15
CA SER A 63 14.03 22.47 -6.32
C SER A 63 13.91 20.94 -6.33
N ALA A 64 14.19 20.31 -7.46
CA ALA A 64 14.16 18.85 -7.56
C ALA A 64 15.16 18.19 -6.61
N GLU A 65 16.35 18.79 -6.44
CA GLU A 65 17.40 18.30 -5.54
C GLU A 65 16.97 18.41 -4.07
N GLU A 66 16.36 19.54 -3.67
CA GLU A 66 15.83 19.72 -2.33
C GLU A 66 14.71 18.73 -2.02
N LYS A 67 13.81 18.51 -2.97
CA LYS A 67 12.72 17.50 -2.83
C LYS A 67 13.29 16.10 -2.66
N GLN A 68 14.31 15.74 -3.45
CA GLN A 68 14.95 14.44 -3.31
C GLN A 68 15.58 14.29 -1.92
N SER A 69 16.34 15.29 -1.46
CA SER A 69 16.94 15.30 -0.11
C SER A 69 15.90 15.15 1.00
N LEU A 70 14.78 15.87 0.92
CA LEU A 70 13.68 15.75 1.88
C LEU A 70 13.07 14.35 1.89
N MET A 71 12.88 13.74 0.72
CA MET A 71 12.36 12.38 0.61
C MET A 71 13.30 11.34 1.20
N ASP A 72 14.63 11.53 1.01
CA ASP A 72 15.64 10.61 1.54
C ASP A 72 15.71 10.69 3.06
N VAL A 73 15.77 11.89 3.63
CA VAL A 73 15.75 12.12 5.09
C VAL A 73 14.47 11.55 5.71
N LYS A 74 13.29 11.81 5.10
CA LYS A 74 12.02 11.21 5.59
C LYS A 74 12.07 9.70 5.56
N ASN A 75 12.68 9.12 4.52
CA ASN A 75 12.80 7.67 4.42
C ASN A 75 13.72 7.07 5.48
N GLU A 76 14.83 7.73 5.81
CA GLU A 76 15.69 7.31 6.90
C GLU A 76 14.91 7.24 8.23
N TRP A 77 14.18 8.29 8.57
CA TRP A 77 13.35 8.30 9.79
C TRP A 77 12.25 7.22 9.76
N TYR A 78 11.66 6.95 8.60
CA TYR A 78 10.70 5.87 8.47
C TYR A 78 11.36 4.50 8.70
N LEU A 79 12.54 4.27 8.13
CA LEU A 79 13.27 3.01 8.27
C LEU A 79 13.72 2.79 9.72
N GLU A 80 14.15 3.85 10.43
CA GLU A 80 14.47 3.80 11.86
C GLU A 80 13.25 3.31 12.67
N LEU A 81 12.06 3.88 12.42
CA LEU A 81 10.82 3.50 13.09
C LEU A 81 10.36 2.08 12.73
N ALA A 82 10.49 1.69 11.46
CA ALA A 82 10.07 0.38 10.98
C ALA A 82 11.09 -0.74 11.30
N ALA A 83 12.29 -0.41 11.77
CA ALA A 83 13.31 -1.40 12.13
C ALA A 83 12.88 -2.33 13.27
N GLU A 84 12.04 -1.82 14.18
CA GLU A 84 11.50 -2.56 15.33
C GLU A 84 10.27 -3.43 14.97
N MET A 85 9.80 -3.37 13.72
CA MET A 85 8.64 -4.15 13.26
C MET A 85 8.91 -5.66 13.38
N ASN A 86 7.87 -6.39 13.75
CA ASN A 86 7.92 -7.84 13.94
C ASN A 86 6.63 -8.51 13.38
N PRO A 87 6.56 -9.84 13.28
CA PRO A 87 5.41 -10.56 12.73
C PRO A 87 4.06 -10.28 13.40
N ASP A 88 4.05 -9.89 14.69
CA ASP A 88 2.80 -9.61 15.43
C ASP A 88 2.12 -8.33 14.95
N GLU A 89 2.78 -7.52 14.11
CA GLU A 89 2.21 -6.32 13.52
C GLU A 89 1.42 -6.57 12.23
N ALA A 90 1.37 -7.82 11.75
CA ALA A 90 0.47 -8.19 10.67
C ALA A 90 -0.98 -7.94 11.10
N LEU A 91 -1.78 -7.36 10.20
CA LEU A 91 -3.20 -7.09 10.47
C LEU A 91 -3.98 -8.38 10.72
N PRO A 92 -5.06 -8.32 11.53
CA PRO A 92 -5.85 -9.49 11.89
C PRO A 92 -6.32 -10.28 10.66
N GLY A 93 -5.96 -11.58 10.63
CA GLY A 93 -6.32 -12.49 9.55
C GLY A 93 -5.44 -12.43 8.32
N ALA A 94 -4.49 -11.50 8.21
CA ALA A 94 -3.63 -11.36 7.02
C ALA A 94 -2.82 -12.61 6.73
N ILE A 95 -2.03 -13.09 7.69
CA ILE A 95 -1.19 -14.28 7.50
C ILE A 95 -2.03 -15.54 7.24
N PRO A 96 -3.04 -15.88 8.08
CA PRO A 96 -3.91 -17.04 7.83
C PRO A 96 -4.61 -16.99 6.46
N PHE A 97 -4.99 -15.79 5.99
CA PHE A 97 -5.63 -15.63 4.70
C PHE A 97 -4.65 -15.90 3.53
N LEU A 98 -3.41 -15.39 3.60
CA LEU A 98 -2.37 -15.69 2.62
C LEU A 98 -2.07 -17.19 2.56
N GLU A 99 -1.91 -17.85 3.71
CA GLU A 99 -1.70 -19.29 3.81
C GLU A 99 -2.87 -20.09 3.24
N SER A 100 -4.11 -19.65 3.49
CA SER A 100 -5.32 -20.25 2.91
C SER A 100 -5.34 -20.11 1.38
N CYS A 101 -4.97 -18.96 0.83
CA CYS A 101 -4.83 -18.78 -0.61
C CYS A 101 -3.82 -19.77 -1.18
N LYS A 102 -2.65 -19.87 -0.57
CA LYS A 102 -1.57 -20.78 -1.02
C LYS A 102 -2.00 -22.25 -0.97
N SER A 103 -2.67 -22.67 0.10
CA SER A 103 -3.16 -24.04 0.26
C SER A 103 -4.21 -24.43 -0.79
N LYS A 104 -4.94 -23.45 -1.31
CA LYS A 104 -5.94 -23.63 -2.39
C LYS A 104 -5.35 -23.46 -3.79
N GLY A 105 -4.04 -23.29 -3.92
CA GLY A 105 -3.37 -23.09 -5.21
C GLY A 105 -3.65 -21.75 -5.87
N ILE A 106 -4.11 -20.75 -5.11
CA ILE A 106 -4.33 -19.38 -5.59
C ILE A 106 -2.98 -18.68 -5.59
N LYS A 107 -2.62 -18.10 -6.72
CA LYS A 107 -1.39 -17.31 -6.85
C LYS A 107 -1.51 -16.00 -6.11
N ILE A 108 -0.43 -15.58 -5.44
CA ILE A 108 -0.43 -14.42 -4.56
C ILE A 108 0.57 -13.39 -5.06
N ALA A 109 0.13 -12.14 -5.23
CA ALA A 109 1.04 -11.03 -5.53
C ALA A 109 0.83 -9.85 -4.58
N LEU A 110 1.91 -9.11 -4.36
CA LEU A 110 1.86 -7.77 -3.79
C LEU A 110 1.72 -6.74 -4.90
N GLY A 111 0.89 -5.70 -4.68
CA GLY A 111 0.74 -4.53 -5.55
C GLY A 111 0.77 -3.24 -4.73
N SER A 112 1.95 -2.78 -4.31
CA SER A 112 2.12 -1.62 -3.41
C SER A 112 2.83 -0.45 -4.09
N SER A 113 2.50 0.78 -3.69
CA SER A 113 3.23 1.99 -4.09
C SER A 113 4.49 2.24 -3.25
N SER A 114 4.68 1.49 -2.17
CA SER A 114 5.81 1.64 -1.26
C SER A 114 7.10 1.05 -1.82
N LYS A 115 8.18 1.83 -1.84
CA LYS A 115 9.52 1.33 -2.16
C LYS A 115 10.12 0.47 -1.05
N ASN A 116 9.55 0.52 0.15
CA ASN A 116 10.03 -0.23 1.31
C ASN A 116 9.27 -1.56 1.49
N ALA A 117 8.35 -1.90 0.59
CA ALA A 117 7.50 -3.09 0.69
C ALA A 117 8.30 -4.40 0.89
N PRO A 118 9.41 -4.67 0.17
CA PRO A 118 10.18 -5.88 0.40
C PRO A 118 10.72 -6.01 1.83
N MET A 119 11.21 -4.90 2.39
CA MET A 119 11.72 -4.88 3.77
C MET A 119 10.60 -5.16 4.78
N ILE A 120 9.41 -4.58 4.56
CA ILE A 120 8.24 -4.82 5.43
C ILE A 120 7.81 -6.30 5.38
N LEU A 121 7.70 -6.90 4.19
CA LEU A 121 7.37 -8.31 4.05
C LEU A 121 8.38 -9.22 4.76
N ASP A 122 9.65 -8.84 4.71
CA ASP A 122 10.75 -9.57 5.35
C ASP A 122 10.63 -9.49 6.88
N ARG A 123 10.35 -8.30 7.42
CA ARG A 123 10.12 -8.09 8.86
C ARG A 123 8.89 -8.85 9.38
N LEU A 124 7.85 -8.94 8.58
CA LEU A 124 6.67 -9.75 8.89
C LEU A 124 6.90 -11.27 8.70
N GLY A 125 8.02 -11.67 8.08
CA GLY A 125 8.33 -13.07 7.81
C GLY A 125 7.45 -13.72 6.71
N ILE A 126 6.76 -12.92 5.88
CA ILE A 126 5.77 -13.40 4.91
C ILE A 126 6.20 -13.33 3.44
N THR A 127 7.40 -12.89 3.14
CA THR A 127 7.92 -12.78 1.75
C THR A 127 7.75 -14.08 0.96
N HIS A 128 7.96 -15.23 1.62
CA HIS A 128 7.87 -16.56 1.02
C HIS A 128 6.46 -16.99 0.57
N LEU A 129 5.42 -16.26 0.98
CA LEU A 129 4.03 -16.53 0.59
C LEU A 129 3.69 -15.93 -0.79
N PHE A 130 4.48 -14.97 -1.29
CA PHE A 130 4.20 -14.27 -2.53
C PHE A 130 4.87 -14.92 -3.73
N ASP A 131 4.09 -15.12 -4.81
CA ASP A 131 4.59 -15.59 -6.11
C ASP A 131 5.15 -14.42 -6.94
N ALA A 132 4.69 -13.19 -6.66
CA ALA A 132 5.19 -11.97 -7.28
C ALA A 132 5.11 -10.78 -6.33
N ILE A 133 6.09 -9.88 -6.42
CA ILE A 133 6.12 -8.61 -5.69
C ILE A 133 6.27 -7.50 -6.72
N VAL A 134 5.31 -6.56 -6.69
CA VAL A 134 5.33 -5.31 -7.47
C VAL A 134 5.21 -4.15 -6.49
N ASP A 135 6.27 -3.37 -6.43
CA ASP A 135 6.40 -2.26 -5.49
C ASP A 135 6.79 -0.96 -6.19
N GLY A 136 6.99 0.11 -5.43
CA GLY A 136 7.40 1.42 -5.94
C GLY A 136 8.80 1.48 -6.58
N ASN A 137 9.57 0.38 -6.56
CA ASN A 137 10.83 0.25 -7.30
C ASN A 137 10.60 -0.38 -8.69
N VAL A 138 9.53 -1.15 -8.84
CA VAL A 138 9.17 -1.84 -10.09
C VAL A 138 8.34 -0.93 -11.00
N VAL A 139 7.42 -0.14 -10.42
CA VAL A 139 6.54 0.76 -11.17
C VAL A 139 6.71 2.21 -10.73
N SER A 140 6.73 3.13 -11.69
CA SER A 140 6.90 4.56 -11.43
C SER A 140 5.56 5.31 -11.28
N LYS A 141 4.46 4.74 -11.82
CA LYS A 141 3.14 5.34 -11.73
C LYS A 141 2.45 4.91 -10.45
N SER A 142 1.92 5.89 -9.74
CA SER A 142 1.21 5.67 -8.47
C SER A 142 -0.28 5.51 -8.70
N LYS A 143 -0.96 4.81 -7.80
CA LYS A 143 -2.42 4.77 -7.72
C LYS A 143 -2.99 6.22 -7.75
N PRO A 144 -4.04 6.49 -8.51
CA PRO A 144 -5.00 5.56 -9.10
C PRO A 144 -4.63 5.01 -10.50
N ASP A 145 -3.38 5.17 -10.98
CA ASP A 145 -2.94 4.47 -12.20
C ASP A 145 -2.93 2.95 -11.95
N PRO A 146 -3.51 2.13 -12.83
CA PRO A 146 -3.67 0.69 -12.61
C PRO A 146 -2.38 -0.12 -12.78
N THR A 147 -1.28 0.48 -13.22
CA THR A 147 -0.05 -0.21 -13.64
C THR A 147 0.45 -1.19 -12.58
N VAL A 148 0.41 -0.83 -11.28
CA VAL A 148 0.89 -1.71 -10.20
C VAL A 148 0.14 -3.04 -10.16
N PHE A 149 -1.17 -3.02 -10.30
CA PHE A 149 -2.00 -4.25 -10.27
C PHE A 149 -1.95 -5.01 -11.60
N LEU A 150 -1.92 -4.29 -12.74
CA LEU A 150 -1.76 -4.92 -14.05
C LEU A 150 -0.42 -5.66 -14.14
N THR A 151 0.68 -5.04 -13.69
CA THR A 151 1.99 -5.69 -13.64
C THR A 151 1.99 -6.89 -12.68
N ALA A 152 1.28 -6.80 -11.55
CA ALA A 152 1.15 -7.92 -10.62
C ALA A 152 0.42 -9.12 -11.27
N ALA A 153 -0.70 -8.88 -11.94
CA ALA A 153 -1.44 -9.92 -12.66
C ALA A 153 -0.60 -10.54 -13.80
N GLU A 154 0.12 -9.70 -14.57
CA GLU A 154 1.05 -10.17 -15.61
C GLU A 154 2.12 -11.08 -15.05
N LYS A 155 2.78 -10.71 -13.93
CA LYS A 155 3.79 -11.56 -13.27
C LYS A 155 3.21 -12.87 -12.75
N LEU A 156 1.94 -12.91 -12.38
CA LEU A 156 1.23 -14.15 -12.03
C LEU A 156 0.85 -14.98 -13.26
N GLY A 157 0.94 -14.44 -14.48
CA GLY A 157 0.46 -15.06 -15.71
C GLY A 157 -1.06 -15.15 -15.75
N LEU A 158 -1.77 -14.15 -15.21
CA LEU A 158 -3.23 -14.11 -15.11
C LEU A 158 -3.78 -12.83 -15.74
N SER A 159 -5.02 -12.89 -16.21
CA SER A 159 -5.78 -11.70 -16.61
C SER A 159 -6.39 -10.99 -15.41
N PRO A 160 -6.70 -9.68 -15.48
CA PRO A 160 -7.38 -8.96 -14.41
C PRO A 160 -8.66 -9.63 -13.92
N SER A 161 -9.47 -10.19 -14.84
CA SER A 161 -10.73 -10.87 -14.51
C SER A 161 -10.56 -12.18 -13.73
N GLU A 162 -9.35 -12.75 -13.69
CA GLU A 162 -9.03 -13.94 -12.91
C GLU A 162 -8.48 -13.61 -11.52
N CYS A 163 -8.22 -12.33 -11.24
CA CYS A 163 -7.65 -11.85 -9.99
C CYS A 163 -8.65 -11.04 -9.17
N ILE A 164 -8.47 -11.09 -7.85
CA ILE A 164 -9.12 -10.18 -6.90
C ILE A 164 -8.04 -9.29 -6.29
N VAL A 165 -8.29 -7.98 -6.23
CA VAL A 165 -7.46 -7.01 -5.52
C VAL A 165 -8.04 -6.74 -4.14
N PHE A 166 -7.19 -6.71 -3.11
CA PHE A 166 -7.53 -6.33 -1.73
C PHE A 166 -6.86 -4.99 -1.43
N GLU A 167 -7.65 -3.99 -1.02
CA GLU A 167 -7.23 -2.60 -0.92
C GLU A 167 -8.00 -1.82 0.16
N ASP A 168 -7.31 -0.91 0.87
CA ASP A 168 -7.91 -0.07 1.92
C ASP A 168 -8.07 1.39 1.51
N ALA A 169 -7.42 1.84 0.43
CA ALA A 169 -7.39 3.23 0.01
C ALA A 169 -8.26 3.52 -1.21
N ILE A 170 -8.89 4.69 -1.25
CA ILE A 170 -9.72 5.15 -2.38
C ILE A 170 -8.94 5.09 -3.70
N SER A 171 -7.69 5.58 -3.70
CA SER A 171 -6.84 5.60 -4.90
C SER A 171 -6.52 4.19 -5.42
N GLY A 172 -6.36 3.23 -4.52
CA GLY A 172 -6.09 1.85 -4.89
C GLY A 172 -7.33 1.12 -5.39
N VAL A 173 -8.49 1.32 -4.76
CA VAL A 173 -9.76 0.82 -5.30
C VAL A 173 -10.02 1.39 -6.70
N GLN A 174 -9.78 2.68 -6.93
CA GLN A 174 -9.88 3.29 -8.26
C GLN A 174 -8.92 2.63 -9.26
N ALA A 175 -7.65 2.40 -8.86
CA ALA A 175 -6.67 1.71 -9.70
C ALA A 175 -7.14 0.30 -10.08
N ALA A 176 -7.65 -0.46 -9.12
CA ALA A 176 -8.20 -1.80 -9.37
C ALA A 176 -9.38 -1.75 -10.36
N LYS A 177 -10.32 -0.81 -10.18
CA LYS A 177 -11.48 -0.66 -11.07
C LYS A 177 -11.07 -0.22 -12.48
N ILE A 178 -10.12 0.72 -12.62
CA ILE A 178 -9.58 1.14 -13.91
C ILE A 178 -8.88 -0.04 -14.61
N GLY A 179 -8.17 -0.88 -13.86
CA GLY A 179 -7.48 -2.06 -14.37
C GLY A 179 -8.41 -3.24 -14.70
N GLY A 180 -9.71 -3.13 -14.42
CA GLY A 180 -10.70 -4.18 -14.73
C GLY A 180 -10.71 -5.33 -13.70
N PHE A 181 -10.21 -5.11 -12.50
CA PHE A 181 -10.21 -6.09 -11.42
C PHE A 181 -11.52 -6.08 -10.63
N TYR A 182 -11.86 -7.24 -10.06
CA TYR A 182 -12.74 -7.30 -8.91
C TYR A 182 -11.96 -6.83 -7.68
N CYS A 183 -12.55 -5.91 -6.92
CA CYS A 183 -11.87 -5.27 -5.79
C CYS A 183 -12.66 -5.49 -4.49
N VAL A 184 -11.99 -6.08 -3.50
CA VAL A 184 -12.47 -6.17 -2.12
C VAL A 184 -11.84 -5.02 -1.35
N GLY A 185 -12.66 -4.10 -0.88
CA GLY A 185 -12.24 -3.01 -0.01
C GLY A 185 -12.09 -3.49 1.43
N ILE A 186 -10.94 -3.25 2.03
CA ILE A 186 -10.69 -3.51 3.46
C ILE A 186 -11.01 -2.22 4.23
N GLY A 187 -12.16 -2.20 4.90
CA GLY A 187 -12.65 -1.01 5.59
C GLY A 187 -14.17 -0.90 5.56
N THR A 188 -14.69 0.28 5.24
CA THR A 188 -16.15 0.51 5.20
C THR A 188 -16.63 0.99 3.83
N LYS A 189 -17.93 0.77 3.55
CA LYS A 189 -18.53 1.16 2.27
C LYS A 189 -18.57 2.68 2.08
N GLU A 190 -18.64 3.43 3.17
CA GLU A 190 -18.65 4.89 3.17
C GLU A 190 -17.30 5.44 2.66
N VAL A 191 -16.19 4.80 3.05
CA VAL A 191 -14.84 5.18 2.64
C VAL A 191 -14.51 4.64 1.26
N LEU A 192 -14.94 3.41 0.94
CA LEU A 192 -14.59 2.70 -0.29
C LEU A 192 -15.81 2.40 -1.17
N PRO A 193 -16.56 3.43 -1.62
CA PRO A 193 -17.83 3.24 -2.33
C PRO A 193 -17.72 2.51 -3.66
N LEU A 194 -16.54 2.51 -4.30
CA LEU A 194 -16.29 1.87 -5.60
C LEU A 194 -15.85 0.41 -5.49
N ALA A 195 -15.56 -0.10 -4.28
CA ALA A 195 -15.23 -1.50 -4.10
C ALA A 195 -16.45 -2.39 -4.42
N ASP A 196 -16.20 -3.53 -5.04
CA ASP A 196 -17.26 -4.50 -5.40
C ASP A 196 -17.79 -5.20 -4.15
N GLU A 197 -16.92 -5.45 -3.18
CA GLU A 197 -17.23 -6.07 -1.88
C GLU A 197 -16.45 -5.36 -0.77
N ILE A 198 -16.96 -5.39 0.45
CA ILE A 198 -16.29 -4.82 1.63
C ILE A 198 -16.08 -5.91 2.66
N ALA A 199 -14.91 -5.94 3.25
CA ALA A 199 -14.57 -6.70 4.45
C ALA A 199 -13.90 -5.78 5.47
N THR A 200 -14.17 -5.96 6.75
CA THR A 200 -13.51 -5.14 7.78
C THR A 200 -12.05 -5.52 7.93
N THR A 201 -11.75 -6.82 7.79
CA THR A 201 -10.40 -7.40 7.82
C THR A 201 -10.30 -8.55 6.83
N LEU A 202 -9.08 -8.96 6.48
CA LEU A 202 -8.88 -10.17 5.68
C LEU A 202 -9.38 -11.45 6.39
N GLY A 203 -9.41 -11.45 7.73
CA GLY A 203 -9.91 -12.60 8.51
C GLY A 203 -11.41 -12.86 8.37
N GLU A 204 -12.18 -11.86 7.97
CA GLU A 204 -13.63 -11.99 7.73
C GLU A 204 -13.94 -12.39 6.28
N TYR A 205 -12.99 -12.28 5.37
CA TYR A 205 -13.18 -12.64 3.98
C TYR A 205 -12.92 -14.13 3.73
N SER A 206 -13.90 -14.80 3.14
CA SER A 206 -13.76 -16.21 2.76
C SER A 206 -13.51 -16.35 1.26
N VAL A 207 -12.41 -17.01 0.92
CA VAL A 207 -12.09 -17.38 -0.47
C VAL A 207 -13.18 -18.31 -1.02
N ARG A 208 -13.96 -17.82 -1.98
CA ARG A 208 -14.99 -18.57 -2.71
C ARG A 208 -14.43 -19.23 -3.96
#